data_d1ff8d8240d14ceb28d1f3e1f44f9c0f
#
_entry.id   d1ff8d8240d14ceb28d1f3e1f44f9c0f
#
_cell.length_a   1.000
_cell.length_b   1.000
_cell.length_c   1.000
_cell.angle_alpha   90.00
_cell.angle_beta   90.00
_cell.angle_gamma   90.00
#
_symmetry.space_group_name_H-M   'P 1'
#
loop_
_entity.id
_entity.type
_entity.pdbx_description
1 polymer ?
#
loop_
_entity_poly.entity_id
_entity_poly.type
_entity_poly.pdbx_seq_one_letter_code
_entity_poly.pdbx_strand_id
1 'polypeptide(L)'
;PFVRSMDATQLMLLSQLLYLMPVIGFMIINKVDPRKWMPFKPLKLSVIAMVILYAVLMIPVTSWLNLLSMLFVRNAFESSQSELTQNALWVNMIVMAVIPPICEEFTFRGLYYNGYRQRGVWCAILGSALAFGLMHMNFNQFCYAFVLGIAFGILLEATGSIFATMTAHFVINGWSTALMAVSKLLYGTSAGSSSASSGALTTQDMIGVINVYSVIAAICIFAAIGVLIWIAKHCGRYEHLKWCFKRRE
;
A
#
# COMPACT_ATOMS: atom_id res chain seq x y z
N PRO A 1 -15.57 -25.11 8.01
CA PRO A 1 -14.53 -26.04 8.49
C PRO A 1 -13.19 -25.78 7.81
N PHE A 2 -13.11 -25.73 6.48
CA PHE A 2 -11.88 -25.59 5.69
C PHE A 2 -11.04 -24.34 6.02
N VAL A 3 -11.64 -23.16 6.06
CA VAL A 3 -10.94 -21.88 6.37
C VAL A 3 -10.38 -21.85 7.81
N ARG A 4 -11.04 -22.55 8.76
CA ARG A 4 -10.60 -22.60 10.16
C ARG A 4 -9.33 -23.42 10.39
N SER A 5 -8.92 -24.24 9.42
CA SER A 5 -7.69 -25.04 9.49
C SER A 5 -6.51 -24.40 8.78
N MET A 6 -6.70 -23.23 8.15
CA MET A 6 -5.66 -22.52 7.43
C MET A 6 -4.81 -21.68 8.38
N ASP A 7 -3.49 -21.71 8.17
CA ASP A 7 -2.54 -20.80 8.81
C ASP A 7 -2.60 -19.38 8.19
N ALA A 8 -1.93 -18.42 8.84
CA ALA A 8 -1.92 -17.02 8.39
C ALA A 8 -1.37 -16.86 6.97
N THR A 9 -0.38 -17.66 6.58
CA THR A 9 0.21 -17.61 5.22
C THR A 9 -0.80 -18.07 4.17
N GLN A 10 -1.50 -19.17 4.45
CA GLN A 10 -2.53 -19.73 3.55
C GLN A 10 -3.72 -18.75 3.41
N LEU A 11 -4.13 -18.13 4.53
CA LEU A 11 -5.20 -17.13 4.51
C LEU A 11 -4.80 -15.90 3.70
N MET A 12 -3.57 -15.42 3.81
CA MET A 12 -3.06 -14.32 2.98
C MET A 12 -3.07 -14.69 1.50
N LEU A 13 -2.56 -15.85 1.12
CA LEU A 13 -2.57 -16.29 -0.28
C LEU A 13 -3.99 -16.44 -0.82
N LEU A 14 -4.89 -17.01 -0.03
CA LEU A 14 -6.31 -17.13 -0.41
C LEU A 14 -6.94 -15.75 -0.64
N SER A 15 -6.66 -14.79 0.24
CA SER A 15 -7.19 -13.42 0.07
C SER A 15 -6.72 -12.78 -1.23
N GLN A 16 -5.46 -12.97 -1.62
CA GLN A 16 -4.93 -12.45 -2.88
C GLN A 16 -5.59 -13.08 -4.11
N LEU A 17 -5.88 -14.39 -4.07
CA LEU A 17 -6.66 -15.05 -5.12
C LEU A 17 -8.08 -14.49 -5.20
N LEU A 18 -8.73 -14.26 -4.05
CA LEU A 18 -10.07 -13.67 -4.00
C LEU A 18 -10.09 -12.24 -4.57
N TYR A 19 -9.02 -11.45 -4.39
CA TYR A 19 -8.90 -10.12 -4.99
C TYR A 19 -8.81 -10.17 -6.52
N LEU A 20 -8.17 -11.19 -7.10
CA LEU A 20 -8.09 -11.36 -8.55
C LEU A 20 -9.38 -11.85 -9.19
N MET A 21 -10.27 -12.53 -8.46
CA MET A 21 -11.51 -13.09 -9.02
C MET A 21 -12.37 -12.04 -9.75
N PRO A 22 -12.65 -10.85 -9.20
CA PRO A 22 -13.41 -9.81 -9.90
C PRO A 22 -12.73 -9.35 -11.19
N VAL A 23 -11.39 -9.27 -11.21
CA VAL A 23 -10.62 -8.88 -12.39
C VAL A 23 -10.77 -9.93 -13.49
N ILE A 24 -10.51 -11.17 -13.15
CA ILE A 24 -10.60 -12.30 -14.09
C ILE A 24 -12.05 -12.43 -14.60
N GLY A 25 -13.03 -12.39 -13.71
CA GLY A 25 -14.45 -12.47 -14.06
C GLY A 25 -14.87 -11.34 -15.00
N PHE A 26 -14.49 -10.10 -14.69
CA PHE A 26 -14.78 -8.94 -15.56
C PHE A 26 -14.16 -9.11 -16.96
N MET A 27 -12.90 -9.53 -17.03
CA MET A 27 -12.21 -9.70 -18.31
C MET A 27 -12.81 -10.82 -19.16
N ILE A 28 -13.17 -11.94 -18.56
CA ILE A 28 -13.80 -13.05 -19.26
C ILE A 28 -15.21 -12.66 -19.77
N ILE A 29 -16.05 -12.12 -18.89
CA ILE A 29 -17.45 -11.78 -19.21
C ILE A 29 -17.50 -10.71 -20.30
N ASN A 30 -16.66 -9.68 -20.21
CA ASN A 30 -16.66 -8.56 -21.15
C ASN A 30 -15.69 -8.75 -22.32
N LYS A 31 -15.01 -9.90 -22.42
CA LYS A 31 -14.02 -10.23 -23.48
C LYS A 31 -12.95 -9.14 -23.63
N VAL A 32 -12.50 -8.57 -22.49
CA VAL A 32 -11.53 -7.49 -22.45
C VAL A 32 -10.11 -8.06 -22.52
N ASP A 33 -9.30 -7.54 -23.45
CA ASP A 33 -7.87 -7.81 -23.48
C ASP A 33 -7.15 -7.04 -22.34
N PRO A 34 -6.52 -7.74 -21.37
CA PRO A 34 -5.80 -7.09 -20.26
C PRO A 34 -4.75 -6.08 -20.73
N ARG A 35 -4.08 -6.37 -21.85
CA ARG A 35 -3.02 -5.53 -22.41
C ARG A 35 -3.53 -4.17 -22.92
N LYS A 36 -4.80 -4.12 -23.32
CA LYS A 36 -5.45 -2.89 -23.79
C LYS A 36 -6.12 -2.12 -22.65
N TRP A 37 -6.56 -2.86 -21.62
CA TRP A 37 -7.28 -2.27 -20.50
C TRP A 37 -6.35 -1.69 -19.44
N MET A 38 -5.27 -2.40 -19.13
CA MET A 38 -4.33 -1.98 -18.10
C MET A 38 -3.13 -1.24 -18.69
N PRO A 39 -2.63 -0.20 -18.00
CA PRO A 39 -1.49 0.59 -18.48
C PRO A 39 -0.15 -0.12 -18.22
N PHE A 40 0.14 -1.18 -18.96
CA PHE A 40 1.41 -1.94 -18.92
C PHE A 40 2.53 -1.21 -19.65
N LYS A 41 2.81 0.02 -19.28
CA LYS A 41 3.91 0.79 -19.86
C LYS A 41 5.21 0.48 -19.12
N PRO A 42 6.26 -0.03 -19.81
CA PRO A 42 7.55 -0.27 -19.17
C PRO A 42 8.15 1.03 -18.65
N LEU A 43 8.85 0.95 -17.53
CA LEU A 43 9.51 2.08 -16.89
C LEU A 43 11.00 2.09 -17.23
N LYS A 44 11.57 3.29 -17.43
CA LYS A 44 13.02 3.48 -17.47
C LYS A 44 13.59 3.24 -16.07
N LEU A 45 14.83 2.75 -15.99
CA LEU A 45 15.49 2.49 -14.71
C LEU A 45 15.56 3.74 -13.82
N SER A 46 15.77 4.93 -14.42
CA SER A 46 15.73 6.20 -13.71
C SER A 46 14.38 6.48 -13.05
N VAL A 47 13.27 6.14 -13.74
CA VAL A 47 11.91 6.29 -13.18
C VAL A 47 11.70 5.31 -12.04
N ILE A 48 12.19 4.06 -12.16
CA ILE A 48 12.11 3.06 -11.08
C ILE A 48 12.83 3.59 -9.83
N ALA A 49 14.05 4.15 -9.98
CA ALA A 49 14.78 4.74 -8.84
C ALA A 49 14.01 5.90 -8.18
N MET A 50 13.39 6.77 -8.99
CA MET A 50 12.55 7.88 -8.48
C MET A 50 11.29 7.35 -7.75
N VAL A 51 10.67 6.29 -8.26
CA VAL A 51 9.50 5.66 -7.65
C VAL A 51 9.88 4.98 -6.33
N ILE A 52 11.05 4.35 -6.25
CA ILE A 52 11.59 3.81 -4.99
C ILE A 52 11.78 4.95 -3.97
N LEU A 53 12.40 6.07 -4.38
CA LEU A 53 12.56 7.23 -3.51
C LEU A 53 11.20 7.77 -3.03
N TYR A 54 10.22 7.88 -3.94
CA TYR A 54 8.87 8.28 -3.59
C TYR A 54 8.24 7.33 -2.55
N ALA A 55 8.37 6.03 -2.75
CA ALA A 55 7.85 5.02 -1.84
C ALA A 55 8.51 5.09 -0.44
N VAL A 56 9.84 5.27 -0.40
CA VAL A 56 10.59 5.45 0.86
C VAL A 56 10.10 6.69 1.63
N LEU A 57 9.81 7.80 0.94
CA LEU A 57 9.25 9.00 1.56
C LEU A 57 7.82 8.78 2.07
N MET A 58 7.07 7.84 1.50
CA MET A 58 5.72 7.50 1.98
C MET A 58 5.73 6.61 3.25
N ILE A 59 6.83 5.93 3.56
CA ILE A 59 6.93 5.05 4.74
C ILE A 59 6.67 5.82 6.06
N PRO A 60 7.32 6.96 6.36
CA PRO A 60 7.01 7.71 7.58
C PRO A 60 5.57 8.23 7.63
N VAL A 61 4.99 8.54 6.47
CA VAL A 61 3.58 8.99 6.37
C VAL A 61 2.62 7.87 6.77
N THR A 62 2.84 6.66 6.25
CA THR A 62 2.01 5.50 6.61
C THR A 62 2.21 5.09 8.06
N SER A 63 3.44 5.15 8.58
CA SER A 63 3.75 4.88 9.98
C SER A 63 3.05 5.88 10.92
N TRP A 64 3.04 7.15 10.57
CA TRP A 64 2.32 8.18 11.30
C TRP A 64 0.82 7.93 11.33
N LEU A 65 0.20 7.62 10.17
CA LEU A 65 -1.23 7.30 10.10
C LEU A 65 -1.57 6.04 10.90
N ASN A 66 -0.70 5.03 10.87
CA ASN A 66 -0.86 3.83 11.68
C ASN A 66 -0.85 4.16 13.17
N LEU A 67 0.12 4.94 13.65
CA LEU A 67 0.20 5.37 15.05
C LEU A 67 -1.02 6.20 15.47
N LEU A 68 -1.48 7.12 14.62
CA LEU A 68 -2.71 7.90 14.88
C LEU A 68 -3.93 7.00 15.02
N SER A 69 -4.10 6.04 14.12
CA SER A 69 -5.27 5.14 14.15
C SER A 69 -5.24 4.22 15.37
N MET A 70 -4.06 3.85 15.89
CA MET A 70 -3.90 3.04 17.09
C MET A 70 -4.40 3.75 18.37
N LEU A 71 -4.57 5.07 18.36
CA LEU A 71 -5.21 5.78 19.47
C LEU A 71 -6.70 5.45 19.60
N PHE A 72 -7.34 4.98 18.54
CA PHE A 72 -8.78 4.74 18.47
C PHE A 72 -9.13 3.26 18.34
N VAL A 73 -8.28 2.46 17.70
CA VAL A 73 -8.53 1.05 17.40
C VAL A 73 -7.27 0.21 17.52
N ARG A 74 -7.41 -1.03 17.99
CA ARG A 74 -6.31 -2.00 17.98
C ARG A 74 -6.08 -2.51 16.56
N ASN A 75 -4.83 -2.79 16.24
CA ASN A 75 -4.50 -3.41 14.96
C ASN A 75 -4.82 -4.92 15.00
N ALA A 76 -5.85 -5.33 14.26
CA ALA A 76 -6.26 -6.73 14.20
C ALA A 76 -5.20 -7.63 13.51
N PHE A 77 -4.26 -7.08 12.76
CA PHE A 77 -3.19 -7.82 12.11
C PHE A 77 -2.14 -8.36 13.10
N GLU A 78 -2.04 -7.79 14.31
CA GLU A 78 -1.07 -8.22 15.33
C GLU A 78 -1.19 -9.72 15.67
N SER A 79 -2.41 -10.26 15.70
CA SER A 79 -2.64 -11.68 15.98
C SER A 79 -2.06 -12.60 14.90
N SER A 80 -2.13 -12.21 13.62
CA SER A 80 -1.56 -12.98 12.51
C SER A 80 -0.05 -12.78 12.36
N GLN A 81 0.48 -11.68 12.87
CA GLN A 81 1.89 -11.35 12.78
C GLN A 81 2.78 -12.35 13.51
N SER A 82 2.34 -12.88 14.67
CA SER A 82 3.07 -13.87 15.44
C SER A 82 3.28 -15.18 14.67
N GLU A 83 2.30 -15.63 13.89
CA GLU A 83 2.43 -16.82 13.03
C GLU A 83 3.37 -16.53 11.86
N LEU A 84 3.20 -15.40 11.19
CA LEU A 84 4.03 -15.01 10.04
C LEU A 84 5.51 -14.85 10.43
N THR A 85 5.80 -14.40 11.66
CA THR A 85 7.19 -14.29 12.13
C THR A 85 7.90 -15.64 12.25
N GLN A 86 7.18 -16.76 12.28
CA GLN A 86 7.80 -18.11 12.30
C GLN A 86 8.35 -18.50 10.93
N ASN A 87 7.85 -17.94 9.85
CA ASN A 87 8.33 -18.22 8.50
C ASN A 87 9.77 -17.71 8.28
N ALA A 88 10.44 -18.29 7.29
CA ALA A 88 11.69 -17.75 6.77
C ALA A 88 11.43 -16.39 6.08
N LEU A 89 12.38 -15.47 6.18
CA LEU A 89 12.25 -14.11 5.59
C LEU A 89 11.87 -14.14 4.12
N TRP A 90 12.47 -15.01 3.32
CA TRP A 90 12.18 -15.08 1.88
C TRP A 90 10.74 -15.51 1.59
N VAL A 91 10.13 -16.37 2.43
CA VAL A 91 8.71 -16.73 2.32
C VAL A 91 7.84 -15.51 2.56
N ASN A 92 8.09 -14.79 3.66
CA ASN A 92 7.35 -13.57 3.97
C ASN A 92 7.55 -12.48 2.92
N MET A 93 8.75 -12.33 2.35
CA MET A 93 8.99 -11.39 1.24
C MET A 93 8.14 -11.74 0.01
N ILE A 94 7.98 -13.01 -0.33
CA ILE A 94 7.11 -13.42 -1.44
C ILE A 94 5.64 -13.16 -1.09
N VAL A 95 5.18 -13.63 0.06
CA VAL A 95 3.76 -13.65 0.44
C VAL A 95 3.25 -12.25 0.81
N MET A 96 4.07 -11.42 1.47
CA MET A 96 3.65 -10.10 1.97
C MET A 96 4.11 -8.95 1.08
N ALA A 97 5.24 -9.08 0.38
CA ALA A 97 5.82 -7.96 -0.36
C ALA A 97 5.76 -8.11 -1.89
N VAL A 98 5.72 -9.33 -2.45
CA VAL A 98 5.67 -9.52 -3.91
C VAL A 98 4.25 -9.80 -4.40
N ILE A 99 3.58 -10.78 -3.83
CA ILE A 99 2.26 -11.22 -4.30
C ILE A 99 1.19 -10.11 -4.12
N PRO A 100 1.04 -9.44 -2.95
CA PRO A 100 0.02 -8.42 -2.77
C PRO A 100 0.13 -7.25 -3.76
N PRO A 101 1.30 -6.62 -3.97
CA PRO A 101 1.43 -5.55 -4.97
C PRO A 101 0.98 -5.96 -6.38
N ILE A 102 1.21 -7.21 -6.77
CA ILE A 102 0.75 -7.69 -8.09
C ILE A 102 -0.78 -7.83 -8.09
N CYS A 103 -1.34 -8.61 -7.17
CA CYS A 103 -2.77 -8.91 -7.16
C CYS A 103 -3.62 -7.67 -6.88
N GLU A 104 -3.20 -6.86 -5.92
CA GLU A 104 -3.94 -5.68 -5.49
C GLU A 104 -3.85 -4.56 -6.52
N GLU A 105 -2.69 -4.30 -7.13
CA GLU A 105 -2.61 -3.29 -8.18
C GLU A 105 -3.41 -3.69 -9.43
N PHE A 106 -3.42 -4.98 -9.82
CA PHE A 106 -4.31 -5.45 -10.88
C PHE A 106 -5.78 -5.18 -10.55
N THR A 107 -6.17 -5.39 -9.32
CA THR A 107 -7.55 -5.19 -8.87
C THR A 107 -7.89 -3.71 -8.79
N PHE A 108 -7.13 -2.94 -8.00
CA PHE A 108 -7.52 -1.57 -7.67
C PHE A 108 -7.11 -0.55 -8.73
N ARG A 109 -5.93 -0.70 -9.40
CA ARG A 109 -5.46 0.21 -10.48
C ARG A 109 -5.78 -0.34 -11.85
N GLY A 110 -5.88 -1.66 -12.00
CA GLY A 110 -6.31 -2.31 -13.23
C GLY A 110 -7.83 -2.22 -13.42
N LEU A 111 -8.61 -2.81 -12.52
CA LEU A 111 -10.07 -2.91 -12.70
C LEU A 111 -10.82 -1.67 -12.18
N TYR A 112 -10.77 -1.41 -10.86
CA TYR A 112 -11.60 -0.37 -10.24
C TYR A 112 -11.24 1.03 -10.74
N TYR A 113 -9.96 1.36 -10.80
CA TYR A 113 -9.50 2.66 -11.27
C TYR A 113 -9.99 2.94 -12.70
N ASN A 114 -9.77 2.01 -13.63
CA ASN A 114 -10.19 2.19 -15.02
C ASN A 114 -11.71 2.23 -15.17
N GLY A 115 -12.45 1.46 -14.39
CA GLY A 115 -13.91 1.53 -14.35
C GLY A 115 -14.41 2.91 -13.91
N TYR A 116 -13.87 3.46 -12.82
CA TYR A 116 -14.25 4.79 -12.33
C TYR A 116 -13.67 5.92 -13.18
N ARG A 117 -12.59 5.69 -13.94
CA ARG A 117 -11.91 6.69 -14.78
C ARG A 117 -12.84 7.28 -15.83
N GLN A 118 -13.83 6.54 -16.27
CA GLN A 118 -14.88 7.01 -17.19
C GLN A 118 -15.71 8.17 -16.61
N ARG A 119 -15.80 8.28 -15.27
CA ARG A 119 -16.50 9.37 -14.58
C ARG A 119 -15.57 10.52 -14.14
N GLY A 120 -14.28 10.38 -14.39
CA GLY A 120 -13.28 11.40 -14.10
C GLY A 120 -12.11 10.90 -13.25
N VAL A 121 -11.01 11.65 -13.28
CA VAL A 121 -9.75 11.28 -12.61
C VAL A 121 -9.94 11.16 -11.10
N TRP A 122 -10.58 12.14 -10.48
CA TRP A 122 -10.80 12.14 -9.03
C TRP A 122 -11.74 11.04 -8.58
N CYS A 123 -12.77 10.73 -9.38
CA CYS A 123 -13.64 9.59 -9.11
C CYS A 123 -12.85 8.27 -9.13
N ALA A 124 -11.92 8.13 -10.09
CA ALA A 124 -11.04 6.97 -10.18
C ALA A 124 -10.08 6.88 -8.98
N ILE A 125 -9.39 7.98 -8.65
CA ILE A 125 -8.43 8.02 -7.53
C ILE A 125 -9.14 7.71 -6.22
N LEU A 126 -10.18 8.44 -5.88
CA LEU A 126 -10.87 8.31 -4.59
C LEU A 126 -11.67 7.00 -4.50
N GLY A 127 -12.36 6.61 -5.56
CA GLY A 127 -13.14 5.37 -5.56
C GLY A 127 -12.28 4.12 -5.46
N SER A 128 -11.18 4.05 -6.22
CA SER A 128 -10.24 2.91 -6.11
C SER A 128 -9.49 2.90 -4.79
N ALA A 129 -9.12 4.08 -4.24
CA ALA A 129 -8.49 4.20 -2.94
C ALA A 129 -9.42 3.77 -1.80
N LEU A 130 -10.69 4.16 -1.87
CA LEU A 130 -11.70 3.74 -0.89
C LEU A 130 -11.90 2.23 -0.91
N ALA A 131 -12.05 1.64 -2.10
CA ALA A 131 -12.15 0.19 -2.27
C ALA A 131 -10.90 -0.51 -1.73
N PHE A 132 -9.70 0.00 -2.02
CA PHE A 132 -8.43 -0.53 -1.52
C PHE A 132 -8.34 -0.51 0.01
N GLY A 133 -8.72 0.60 0.64
CA GLY A 133 -8.74 0.72 2.10
C GLY A 133 -9.75 -0.24 2.74
N LEU A 134 -10.99 -0.28 2.22
CA LEU A 134 -12.07 -1.10 2.77
C LEU A 134 -11.78 -2.61 2.67
N MET A 135 -11.10 -3.06 1.62
CA MET A 135 -10.78 -4.47 1.43
C MET A 135 -9.85 -5.05 2.50
N HIS A 136 -9.14 -4.21 3.25
CA HIS A 136 -8.32 -4.70 4.38
C HIS A 136 -9.16 -5.16 5.59
N MET A 137 -10.46 -4.84 5.65
CA MET A 137 -11.38 -5.23 6.73
C MET A 137 -10.85 -4.92 8.15
N ASN A 138 -9.93 -3.98 8.26
CA ASN A 138 -9.26 -3.55 9.47
C ASN A 138 -9.17 -2.03 9.47
N PHE A 139 -9.82 -1.37 10.42
CA PHE A 139 -9.91 0.10 10.45
C PHE A 139 -8.53 0.77 10.62
N ASN A 140 -7.62 0.15 11.38
CA ASN A 140 -6.26 0.64 11.51
C ASN A 140 -5.55 0.63 10.14
N GLN A 141 -5.64 -0.46 9.38
CA GLN A 141 -5.07 -0.55 8.04
C GLN A 141 -5.80 0.36 7.03
N PHE A 142 -7.13 0.49 7.15
CA PHE A 142 -7.92 1.35 6.29
C PHE A 142 -7.35 2.78 6.22
N CYS A 143 -6.95 3.36 7.35
CA CYS A 143 -6.48 4.74 7.41
C CYS A 143 -5.28 4.98 6.50
N TYR A 144 -4.23 4.16 6.61
CA TYR A 144 -3.05 4.35 5.78
C TYR A 144 -3.19 3.75 4.38
N ALA A 145 -3.94 2.66 4.20
CA ALA A 145 -4.19 2.08 2.89
C ALA A 145 -5.00 3.01 1.99
N PHE A 146 -6.00 3.71 2.54
CA PHE A 146 -6.76 4.71 1.78
C PHE A 146 -5.86 5.85 1.28
N VAL A 147 -4.99 6.39 2.14
CA VAL A 147 -4.03 7.45 1.76
C VAL A 147 -3.02 6.94 0.73
N LEU A 148 -2.49 5.73 0.91
CA LEU A 148 -1.64 5.07 -0.10
C LEU A 148 -2.41 4.85 -1.41
N GLY A 149 -3.67 4.50 -1.32
CA GLY A 149 -4.56 4.35 -2.48
C GLY A 149 -4.62 5.61 -3.32
N ILE A 150 -4.78 6.77 -2.68
CA ILE A 150 -4.73 8.08 -3.34
C ILE A 150 -3.34 8.34 -3.93
N ALA A 151 -2.28 8.13 -3.16
CA ALA A 151 -0.90 8.33 -3.59
C ALA A 151 -0.54 7.50 -4.82
N PHE A 152 -0.95 6.23 -4.86
CA PHE A 152 -0.74 5.33 -6.00
C PHE A 152 -1.61 5.72 -7.21
N GLY A 153 -2.84 6.19 -6.99
CA GLY A 153 -3.68 6.71 -8.08
C GLY A 153 -3.03 7.93 -8.76
N ILE A 154 -2.47 8.85 -7.98
CA ILE A 154 -1.75 10.02 -8.51
C ILE A 154 -0.44 9.59 -9.19
N LEU A 155 0.29 8.63 -8.61
CA LEU A 155 1.51 8.07 -9.22
C LEU A 155 1.21 7.40 -10.57
N LEU A 156 0.07 6.70 -10.69
CA LEU A 156 -0.40 6.14 -11.95
C LEU A 156 -0.64 7.23 -13.00
N GLU A 157 -1.28 8.34 -12.64
CA GLU A 157 -1.47 9.47 -13.54
C GLU A 157 -0.15 10.18 -13.91
N ALA A 158 0.81 10.24 -12.98
CA ALA A 158 2.13 10.83 -13.22
C ALA A 158 3.00 10.00 -14.16
N THR A 159 2.90 8.67 -14.13
CA THR A 159 3.75 7.75 -14.90
C THR A 159 3.04 7.16 -16.11
N GLY A 160 1.73 6.94 -16.01
CA GLY A 160 0.94 6.16 -16.96
C GLY A 160 1.29 4.67 -16.94
N SER A 161 1.79 4.15 -15.82
CA SER A 161 2.26 2.77 -15.71
C SER A 161 1.85 2.13 -14.38
N ILE A 162 1.18 0.99 -14.44
CA ILE A 162 0.86 0.18 -13.27
C ILE A 162 2.12 -0.39 -12.59
N PHE A 163 3.21 -0.57 -13.34
CA PHE A 163 4.47 -1.02 -12.76
C PHE A 163 5.07 -0.02 -11.77
N ALA A 164 4.75 1.28 -11.90
CA ALA A 164 5.17 2.29 -10.94
C ALA A 164 4.48 2.08 -9.59
N THR A 165 3.17 1.83 -9.60
CA THR A 165 2.40 1.59 -8.38
C THR A 165 2.78 0.25 -7.74
N MET A 166 2.98 -0.81 -8.53
CA MET A 166 3.50 -2.10 -8.06
C MET A 166 4.87 -1.95 -7.40
N THR A 167 5.78 -1.18 -8.01
CA THR A 167 7.11 -0.93 -7.45
C THR A 167 7.02 -0.18 -6.12
N ALA A 168 6.24 0.90 -6.04
CA ALA A 168 6.05 1.66 -4.81
C ALA A 168 5.42 0.79 -3.70
N HIS A 169 4.42 0.01 -4.05
CA HIS A 169 3.73 -0.90 -3.15
C HIS A 169 4.68 -2.00 -2.63
N PHE A 170 5.47 -2.62 -3.53
CA PHE A 170 6.50 -3.60 -3.16
C PHE A 170 7.51 -3.01 -2.16
N VAL A 171 7.99 -1.78 -2.37
CA VAL A 171 8.94 -1.13 -1.47
C VAL A 171 8.35 -0.93 -0.07
N ILE A 172 7.11 -0.47 0.02
CA ILE A 172 6.43 -0.22 1.29
C ILE A 172 6.17 -1.54 2.04
N ASN A 173 5.64 -2.55 1.36
CA ASN A 173 5.39 -3.86 1.97
C ASN A 173 6.70 -4.59 2.31
N GLY A 174 7.71 -4.48 1.44
CA GLY A 174 9.04 -5.03 1.69
C GLY A 174 9.72 -4.42 2.91
N TRP A 175 9.59 -3.10 3.10
CA TRP A 175 10.06 -2.43 4.31
C TRP A 175 9.39 -3.00 5.57
N SER A 176 8.06 -3.11 5.57
CA SER A 176 7.32 -3.65 6.71
C SER A 176 7.70 -5.09 7.02
N THR A 177 7.88 -5.91 5.98
CA THR A 177 8.32 -7.31 6.11
C THR A 177 9.75 -7.41 6.66
N ALA A 178 10.66 -6.56 6.16
CA ALA A 178 12.05 -6.51 6.65
C ALA A 178 12.10 -6.05 8.10
N LEU A 179 11.32 -5.03 8.47
CA LEU A 179 11.23 -4.54 9.84
C LEU A 179 10.71 -5.62 10.80
N MET A 180 9.71 -6.40 10.38
CA MET A 180 9.22 -7.55 11.15
C MET A 180 10.32 -8.58 11.38
N ALA A 181 11.12 -8.90 10.37
CA ALA A 181 12.24 -9.85 10.52
C ALA A 181 13.34 -9.32 11.43
N VAL A 182 13.68 -8.03 11.34
CA VAL A 182 14.65 -7.38 12.25
C VAL A 182 14.13 -7.40 13.69
N SER A 183 12.85 -7.10 13.90
CA SER A 183 12.23 -7.16 15.23
C SER A 183 12.30 -8.57 15.82
N LYS A 184 12.04 -9.60 15.02
CA LYS A 184 12.20 -11.01 15.45
C LYS A 184 13.66 -11.32 15.84
N LEU A 185 14.63 -10.82 15.08
CA LEU A 185 16.04 -11.06 15.35
C LEU A 185 16.50 -10.39 16.65
N LEU A 186 16.04 -9.17 16.92
CA LEU A 186 16.46 -8.38 18.08
C LEU A 186 15.73 -8.78 19.38
N TYR A 187 14.44 -9.09 19.29
CA TYR A 187 13.56 -9.30 20.45
C TYR A 187 13.03 -10.73 20.58
N GLY A 188 13.38 -11.62 19.65
CA GLY A 188 12.86 -12.98 19.58
C GLY A 188 11.39 -13.04 19.16
N THR A 189 10.81 -14.24 19.18
CA THR A 189 9.38 -14.46 18.87
C THR A 189 8.42 -13.89 19.92
N SER A 190 8.94 -13.41 21.04
CA SER A 190 8.15 -12.84 22.15
C SER A 190 7.65 -11.42 21.90
N ALA A 191 8.01 -10.78 20.77
CA ALA A 191 7.58 -9.43 20.46
C ALA A 191 6.05 -9.27 20.24
N GLY A 192 5.33 -10.39 20.05
CA GLY A 192 3.86 -10.42 19.98
C GLY A 192 3.15 -10.77 21.28
N SER A 193 3.88 -11.24 22.33
CA SER A 193 3.29 -11.69 23.59
C SER A 193 3.76 -10.92 24.82
N SER A 194 4.66 -9.94 24.67
CA SER A 194 5.17 -9.13 25.78
C SER A 194 4.30 -7.91 26.10
N SER A 195 2.98 -8.11 26.20
CA SER A 195 2.09 -7.12 26.82
C SER A 195 2.01 -7.25 28.34
N ALA A 196 2.97 -7.88 29.00
CA ALA A 196 2.77 -8.19 30.40
C ALA A 196 3.95 -7.97 31.32
N SER A 197 5.01 -7.22 31.09
CA SER A 197 5.85 -6.89 32.24
C SER A 197 7.02 -5.94 32.07
N SER A 198 7.07 -4.99 31.13
CA SER A 198 7.96 -3.84 31.36
C SER A 198 7.69 -2.74 30.36
N GLY A 199 6.95 -1.70 30.78
CA GLY A 199 6.91 -0.43 30.08
C GLY A 199 5.99 -0.44 28.86
N ALA A 200 4.72 -0.84 28.98
CA ALA A 200 3.72 -0.42 28.00
C ALA A 200 3.82 1.11 27.90
N LEU A 201 4.11 1.61 26.69
CA LEU A 201 4.15 3.06 26.44
C LEU A 201 2.89 3.69 27.03
N THR A 202 3.06 4.67 27.90
CA THR A 202 1.91 5.41 28.41
C THR A 202 1.26 6.17 27.25
N THR A 203 0.00 6.55 27.40
CA THR A 203 -0.66 7.41 26.40
C THR A 203 0.15 8.68 26.12
N GLN A 204 0.84 9.20 27.15
CA GLN A 204 1.72 10.35 27.04
C GLN A 204 2.94 10.07 26.15
N ASP A 205 3.56 8.88 26.31
CA ASP A 205 4.70 8.47 25.48
C ASP A 205 4.27 8.28 24.03
N MET A 206 3.10 7.68 23.79
CA MET A 206 2.54 7.53 22.44
C MET A 206 2.29 8.89 21.79
N ILE A 207 1.73 9.85 22.50
CA ILE A 207 1.52 11.22 21.99
C ILE A 207 2.87 11.87 21.64
N GLY A 208 3.89 11.69 22.48
CA GLY A 208 5.25 12.17 22.19
C GLY A 208 5.81 11.61 20.88
N VAL A 209 5.69 10.28 20.69
CA VAL A 209 6.11 9.63 19.44
C VAL A 209 5.32 10.14 18.23
N ILE A 210 4.00 10.26 18.35
CA ILE A 210 3.13 10.78 17.28
C ILE A 210 3.53 12.21 16.89
N ASN A 211 3.85 13.06 17.83
CA ASN A 211 4.28 14.44 17.56
C ASN A 211 5.57 14.48 16.74
N VAL A 212 6.56 13.65 17.08
CA VAL A 212 7.81 13.53 16.29
C VAL A 212 7.50 13.01 14.88
N TYR A 213 6.71 11.94 14.77
CA TYR A 213 6.32 11.39 13.48
C TYR A 213 5.49 12.37 12.64
N SER A 214 4.71 13.27 13.27
CA SER A 214 3.94 14.32 12.57
C SER A 214 4.85 15.27 11.81
N VAL A 215 5.95 15.71 12.43
CA VAL A 215 6.94 16.59 11.80
C VAL A 215 7.65 15.87 10.65
N ILE A 216 8.11 14.63 10.90
CA ILE A 216 8.78 13.81 9.88
C ILE A 216 7.83 13.55 8.69
N ALA A 217 6.59 13.16 8.96
CA ALA A 217 5.59 12.90 7.93
C ALA A 217 5.29 14.15 7.11
N ALA A 218 5.17 15.33 7.74
CA ALA A 218 4.97 16.57 7.02
C ALA A 218 6.13 16.89 6.06
N ILE A 219 7.38 16.77 6.51
CA ILE A 219 8.57 16.95 5.66
C ILE A 219 8.54 15.93 4.51
N CYS A 220 8.27 14.66 4.80
CA CYS A 220 8.22 13.60 3.81
C CYS A 220 7.09 13.79 2.77
N ILE A 221 5.93 14.31 3.17
CA ILE A 221 4.83 14.63 2.25
C ILE A 221 5.28 15.69 1.23
N PHE A 222 5.88 16.79 1.69
CA PHE A 222 6.37 17.84 0.78
C PHE A 222 7.47 17.32 -0.15
N ALA A 223 8.40 16.53 0.38
CA ALA A 223 9.44 15.88 -0.43
C ALA A 223 8.84 14.89 -1.46
N ALA A 224 7.87 14.06 -1.05
CA ALA A 224 7.17 13.12 -1.92
C ALA A 224 6.42 13.84 -3.06
N ILE A 225 5.77 14.98 -2.78
CA ILE A 225 5.14 15.81 -3.80
C ILE A 225 6.19 16.33 -4.79
N GLY A 226 7.35 16.80 -4.31
CA GLY A 226 8.46 17.23 -5.16
C GLY A 226 8.97 16.12 -6.07
N VAL A 227 9.18 14.91 -5.52
CA VAL A 227 9.60 13.73 -6.29
C VAL A 227 8.52 13.31 -7.29
N LEU A 228 7.24 13.35 -6.92
CA LEU A 228 6.13 13.04 -7.82
C LEU A 228 6.08 13.99 -9.02
N ILE A 229 6.25 15.29 -8.80
CA ILE A 229 6.35 16.30 -9.88
C ILE A 229 7.57 16.01 -10.76
N TRP A 230 8.69 15.66 -10.17
CA TRP A 230 9.90 15.27 -10.91
C TRP A 230 9.66 14.03 -11.78
N ILE A 231 9.03 12.97 -11.23
CA ILE A 231 8.60 11.77 -11.96
C ILE A 231 7.72 12.16 -13.15
N ALA A 232 6.69 12.97 -12.93
CA ALA A 232 5.76 13.38 -13.96
C ALA A 232 6.46 14.15 -15.12
N LYS A 233 7.41 15.05 -14.78
CA LYS A 233 8.24 15.75 -15.77
C LYS A 233 9.10 14.77 -16.56
N HIS A 234 9.77 13.84 -15.88
CA HIS A 234 10.65 12.85 -16.50
C HIS A 234 9.89 11.85 -17.39
N CYS A 235 8.64 11.55 -17.05
CA CYS A 235 7.74 10.73 -17.87
C CYS A 235 7.04 11.51 -19.00
N GLY A 236 7.24 12.83 -19.11
CA GLY A 236 6.56 13.69 -20.08
C GLY A 236 5.05 13.84 -19.81
N ARG A 237 4.63 13.63 -18.54
CA ARG A 237 3.21 13.66 -18.14
C ARG A 237 2.86 14.82 -17.20
N TYR A 238 3.75 15.79 -17.06
CA TYR A 238 3.55 16.90 -16.13
C TYR A 238 2.32 17.76 -16.47
N GLU A 239 2.12 18.09 -17.74
CA GLU A 239 0.96 18.85 -18.18
C GLU A 239 -0.34 18.05 -17.99
N HIS A 240 -0.29 16.74 -18.23
CA HIS A 240 -1.40 15.85 -17.92
C HIS A 240 -1.72 15.83 -16.42
N LEU A 241 -0.69 15.74 -15.56
CA LEU A 241 -0.88 15.77 -14.11
C LEU A 241 -1.49 17.11 -13.67
N LYS A 242 -1.02 18.24 -14.19
CA LYS A 242 -1.63 19.56 -13.94
C LYS A 242 -3.09 19.60 -14.35
N TRP A 243 -3.42 19.05 -15.53
CA TRP A 243 -4.80 18.96 -15.99
C TRP A 243 -5.69 18.14 -15.02
N CYS A 244 -5.17 17.06 -14.45
CA CYS A 244 -5.89 16.27 -13.44
C CYS A 244 -6.29 17.09 -12.21
N PHE A 245 -5.48 18.08 -11.82
CA PHE A 245 -5.71 18.95 -10.68
C PHE A 245 -6.41 20.27 -11.01
N LYS A 246 -6.57 20.60 -12.30
CA LYS A 246 -7.28 21.81 -12.71
C LYS A 246 -8.77 21.65 -12.43
N ARG A 247 -9.36 22.59 -11.67
CA ARG A 247 -10.81 22.65 -11.48
C ARG A 247 -11.48 22.72 -12.85
N ARG A 248 -12.41 21.81 -13.13
CA ARG A 248 -13.34 22.02 -14.23
C ARG A 248 -14.38 23.02 -13.72
N GLU A 249 -14.35 24.23 -14.26
CA GLU A 249 -15.45 25.17 -14.17
C GLU A 249 -16.66 24.62 -14.91
#